data_a260bfaf5630fcd3c9c1b1fa4863bf94
#
_entry.id   a260bfaf5630fcd3c9c1b1fa4863bf94
#
_cell.length_a   1.000
_cell.length_b   1.000
_cell.length_c   1.000
_cell.angle_alpha   90.00
_cell.angle_beta   90.00
_cell.angle_gamma   90.00
#
_symmetry.space_group_name_H-M   'P 1'
#
loop_
_entity.id
_entity.type
_entity.pdbx_description
1 polymer ?
#
loop_
_entity_poly.entity_id
_entity_poly.type
_entity_poly.pdbx_seq_one_letter_code
_entity_poly.pdbx_strand_id
1 'polypeptide(L)'
;INIDNCKTIPFWFFQYKNILHELCSKHFDYICSYLIYHDCGKPFCLIIDDNGKRHFPNHAIISKNTFLQYSSNQFIANLIEKDMLCHITKPKDYLSLVYEPYIELLLCSALAELHSNASMFGGFASDSFKIKFKNLDKLGQRILDAKYNKNNSQGI
;
A
#
# COMPACT_ATOMS: atom_id res chain seq x y z
N ILE A 1 17.30 16.53 -3.76
CA ILE A 1 16.19 16.12 -2.85
C ILE A 1 16.55 16.73 -1.51
N ASN A 2 15.76 17.71 -1.06
CA ASN A 2 16.02 18.42 0.19
C ASN A 2 15.64 17.49 1.36
N ILE A 3 16.61 17.12 2.18
CA ILE A 3 16.50 16.14 3.28
C ILE A 3 15.54 16.63 4.40
N ASP A 4 15.22 17.91 4.44
CA ASP A 4 14.27 18.50 5.40
C ASP A 4 12.81 18.02 5.25
N ASN A 5 12.48 17.33 4.15
CA ASN A 5 11.18 16.70 3.93
C ASN A 5 11.07 15.24 4.42
N CYS A 6 12.10 14.71 5.10
CA CYS A 6 12.12 13.32 5.62
C CYS A 6 11.04 13.03 6.70
N LYS A 7 10.33 14.04 7.21
CA LYS A 7 9.28 13.84 8.23
C LYS A 7 8.07 13.04 7.73
N THR A 8 7.99 12.80 6.42
CA THR A 8 6.91 12.04 5.78
C THR A 8 7.38 10.68 5.23
N ILE A 9 8.62 10.27 5.49
CA ILE A 9 9.12 8.94 5.14
C ILE A 9 9.22 8.13 6.43
N PRO A 10 8.55 6.96 6.52
CA PRO A 10 8.52 6.17 7.74
C PRO A 10 9.90 5.56 8.04
N PHE A 11 10.17 5.32 9.34
CA PHE A 11 11.46 4.78 9.78
C PHE A 11 11.74 3.39 9.19
N TRP A 12 10.72 2.53 9.08
CA TRP A 12 10.85 1.19 8.49
C TRP A 12 11.35 1.23 7.04
N PHE A 13 11.06 2.29 6.28
CA PHE A 13 11.54 2.43 4.91
C PHE A 13 13.07 2.53 4.85
N PHE A 14 13.68 3.23 5.80
CA PHE A 14 15.14 3.31 5.91
C PHE A 14 15.73 2.04 6.53
N GLN A 15 15.10 1.50 7.57
CA GLN A 15 15.57 0.31 8.28
C GLN A 15 15.64 -0.91 7.37
N TYR A 16 14.64 -1.10 6.51
CA TYR A 16 14.54 -2.24 5.60
C TYR A 16 14.87 -1.91 4.13
N LYS A 17 15.53 -0.76 3.87
CA LYS A 17 15.75 -0.23 2.52
C LYS A 17 16.35 -1.24 1.54
N ASN A 18 17.28 -2.09 1.98
CA ASN A 18 17.95 -3.05 1.09
C ASN A 18 16.98 -4.13 0.62
N ILE A 19 16.17 -4.68 1.55
CA ILE A 19 15.14 -5.68 1.25
C ILE A 19 14.07 -5.07 0.33
N LEU A 20 13.59 -3.88 0.67
CA LEU A 20 12.58 -3.19 -0.13
C LEU A 20 13.10 -2.86 -1.53
N HIS A 21 14.34 -2.37 -1.64
CA HIS A 21 14.97 -2.06 -2.92
C HIS A 21 15.12 -3.32 -3.79
N GLU A 22 15.61 -4.42 -3.22
CA GLU A 22 15.76 -5.68 -3.93
C GLU A 22 14.42 -6.18 -4.48
N LEU A 23 13.38 -6.23 -3.63
CA LEU A 23 12.05 -6.69 -4.01
C LEU A 23 11.40 -5.77 -5.06
N CYS A 24 11.47 -4.45 -4.86
CA CYS A 24 10.92 -3.49 -5.82
C CYS A 24 11.66 -3.56 -7.17
N SER A 25 12.98 -3.71 -7.16
CA SER A 25 13.76 -3.83 -8.40
C SER A 25 13.45 -5.13 -9.14
N LYS A 26 13.37 -6.25 -8.41
CA LYS A 26 13.04 -7.56 -8.98
C LYS A 26 11.64 -7.59 -9.62
N HIS A 27 10.69 -6.86 -9.07
CA HIS A 27 9.29 -6.87 -9.50
C HIS A 27 8.86 -5.54 -10.13
N PHE A 28 9.81 -4.74 -10.63
CA PHE A 28 9.55 -3.37 -11.09
C PHE A 28 8.44 -3.29 -12.15
N ASP A 29 8.51 -4.09 -13.20
CA ASP A 29 7.50 -4.08 -14.27
C ASP A 29 6.11 -4.49 -13.77
N TYR A 30 6.05 -5.41 -12.82
CA TYR A 30 4.78 -5.82 -12.20
C TYR A 30 4.19 -4.73 -11.32
N ILE A 31 5.05 -4.00 -10.56
CA ILE A 31 4.61 -2.86 -9.76
C ILE A 31 4.08 -1.74 -10.66
N CYS A 32 4.79 -1.43 -11.76
CA CYS A 32 4.33 -0.44 -12.73
C CYS A 32 2.96 -0.82 -13.31
N SER A 33 2.80 -2.08 -13.73
CA SER A 33 1.53 -2.57 -14.24
C SER A 33 0.43 -2.53 -13.17
N TYR A 34 0.73 -2.97 -11.94
CA TYR A 34 -0.21 -2.88 -10.83
C TYR A 34 -0.68 -1.44 -10.59
N LEU A 35 0.26 -0.47 -10.49
CA LEU A 35 -0.07 0.94 -10.27
C LEU A 35 -0.89 1.58 -11.41
N ILE A 36 -0.73 1.08 -12.65
CA ILE A 36 -1.55 1.54 -13.78
C ILE A 36 -2.98 1.00 -13.68
N TYR A 37 -3.16 -0.26 -13.25
CA TYR A 37 -4.45 -0.94 -13.35
C TYR A 37 -5.20 -1.08 -12.02
N HIS A 38 -4.61 -0.73 -10.86
CA HIS A 38 -5.24 -0.95 -9.54
C HIS A 38 -6.63 -0.32 -9.41
N ASP A 39 -6.87 0.76 -10.11
CA ASP A 39 -8.11 1.55 -10.08
C ASP A 39 -9.01 1.36 -11.33
N CYS A 40 -8.66 0.49 -12.27
CA CYS A 40 -9.39 0.33 -13.54
C CYS A 40 -10.85 -0.12 -13.36
N GLY A 41 -11.20 -0.66 -12.21
CA GLY A 41 -12.56 -1.06 -11.84
C GLY A 41 -13.44 0.08 -11.29
N LYS A 42 -12.87 1.21 -10.89
CA LYS A 42 -13.63 2.33 -10.29
C LYS A 42 -14.81 2.82 -11.13
N PRO A 43 -14.71 2.98 -12.46
CA PRO A 43 -15.85 3.39 -13.29
C PRO A 43 -17.05 2.45 -13.19
N PHE A 44 -16.81 1.15 -12.92
CA PHE A 44 -17.87 0.13 -12.88
C PHE A 44 -18.54 -0.01 -11.52
N CYS A 45 -18.04 0.65 -10.49
CA CYS A 45 -18.59 0.61 -9.12
C CYS A 45 -18.81 2.00 -8.52
N LEU A 46 -18.82 3.05 -9.33
CA LEU A 46 -19.07 4.41 -8.89
C LEU A 46 -20.49 4.54 -8.33
N ILE A 47 -20.59 4.99 -7.09
CA ILE A 47 -21.83 5.42 -6.45
C ILE A 47 -21.67 6.88 -6.05
N ILE A 48 -22.70 7.70 -6.29
CA ILE A 48 -22.74 9.09 -5.85
C ILE A 48 -23.82 9.17 -4.76
N ASP A 49 -23.45 9.61 -3.55
CA ASP A 49 -24.39 9.79 -2.45
C ASP A 49 -25.20 11.08 -2.59
N ASP A 50 -26.20 11.27 -1.69
CA ASP A 50 -27.10 12.43 -1.71
C ASP A 50 -26.37 13.78 -1.55
N ASN A 51 -25.13 13.77 -1.06
CA ASN A 51 -24.27 14.97 -0.92
C ASN A 51 -23.36 15.18 -2.13
N GLY A 52 -23.51 14.39 -3.20
CA GLY A 52 -22.65 14.44 -4.39
C GLY A 52 -21.28 13.81 -4.20
N LYS A 53 -21.01 13.10 -3.10
CA LYS A 53 -19.73 12.45 -2.83
C LYS A 53 -19.64 11.12 -3.56
N ARG A 54 -18.48 10.88 -4.17
CA ARG A 54 -18.19 9.64 -4.91
C ARG A 54 -17.69 8.56 -3.98
N HIS A 55 -18.20 7.36 -4.16
CA HIS A 55 -17.79 6.13 -3.48
C HIS A 55 -17.51 5.03 -4.49
N PHE A 56 -16.55 4.16 -4.19
CA PHE A 56 -16.10 3.08 -5.08
C PHE A 56 -16.07 1.75 -4.31
N PRO A 57 -17.24 1.21 -3.91
CA PRO A 57 -17.29 -0.01 -3.12
C PRO A 57 -16.69 -1.18 -3.90
N ASN A 58 -15.87 -1.98 -3.20
CA ASN A 58 -15.22 -3.18 -3.74
C ASN A 58 -14.37 -2.95 -5.01
N HIS A 59 -13.91 -1.70 -5.26
CA HIS A 59 -13.18 -1.38 -6.50
C HIS A 59 -11.96 -2.27 -6.72
N ALA A 60 -11.24 -2.70 -5.69
CA ALA A 60 -10.06 -3.57 -5.83
C ALA A 60 -10.42 -4.94 -6.47
N ILE A 61 -11.51 -5.57 -6.01
CA ILE A 61 -12.00 -6.84 -6.58
C ILE A 61 -12.50 -6.63 -8.01
N ILE A 62 -13.20 -5.53 -8.27
CA ILE A 62 -13.72 -5.20 -9.60
C ILE A 62 -12.56 -4.86 -10.54
N SER A 63 -11.52 -4.12 -10.08
CA SER A 63 -10.31 -3.86 -10.85
C SER A 63 -9.56 -5.14 -11.22
N LYS A 64 -9.40 -6.07 -10.26
CA LYS A 64 -8.85 -7.41 -10.54
C LYS A 64 -9.61 -8.11 -11.66
N ASN A 65 -10.94 -8.19 -11.54
CA ASN A 65 -11.78 -8.87 -12.52
C ASN A 65 -11.72 -8.18 -13.90
N THR A 66 -11.69 -6.86 -13.92
CA THR A 66 -11.50 -6.07 -15.16
C THR A 66 -10.15 -6.34 -15.78
N PHE A 67 -9.07 -6.30 -14.99
CA PHE A 67 -7.71 -6.59 -15.46
C PHE A 67 -7.61 -8.00 -16.07
N LEU A 68 -8.22 -9.02 -15.45
CA LEU A 68 -8.19 -10.39 -15.92
C LEU A 68 -8.96 -10.64 -17.23
N GLN A 69 -9.76 -9.69 -17.70
CA GLN A 69 -10.36 -9.77 -19.05
C GLN A 69 -9.33 -9.52 -20.16
N TYR A 70 -8.23 -8.84 -19.86
CA TYR A 70 -7.21 -8.42 -20.81
C TYR A 70 -5.82 -9.03 -20.55
N SER A 71 -5.62 -9.65 -19.39
CA SER A 71 -4.34 -10.21 -18.96
C SER A 71 -4.53 -11.48 -18.13
N SER A 72 -3.72 -12.50 -18.41
CA SER A 72 -3.67 -13.72 -17.60
C SER A 72 -2.70 -13.62 -16.40
N ASN A 73 -2.09 -12.47 -16.15
CA ASN A 73 -1.08 -12.30 -15.12
C ASN A 73 -1.70 -12.30 -13.71
N GLN A 74 -1.70 -13.47 -13.06
CA GLN A 74 -2.25 -13.65 -11.71
C GLN A 74 -1.47 -12.90 -10.63
N PHE A 75 -0.17 -12.66 -10.83
CA PHE A 75 0.63 -11.91 -9.87
C PHE A 75 0.12 -10.46 -9.74
N ILE A 76 -0.04 -9.77 -10.88
CA ILE A 76 -0.57 -8.40 -10.91
C ILE A 76 -2.01 -8.38 -10.41
N ALA A 77 -2.84 -9.33 -10.85
CA ALA A 77 -4.23 -9.45 -10.42
C ALA A 77 -4.37 -9.58 -8.90
N ASN A 78 -3.47 -10.35 -8.26
CA ASN A 78 -3.43 -10.51 -6.80
C ASN A 78 -3.00 -9.21 -6.09
N LEU A 79 -2.04 -8.46 -6.62
CA LEU A 79 -1.68 -7.15 -6.06
C LEU A 79 -2.86 -6.19 -6.14
N ILE A 80 -3.56 -6.13 -7.28
CA ILE A 80 -4.76 -5.29 -7.48
C ILE A 80 -5.85 -5.65 -6.46
N GLU A 81 -6.15 -6.94 -6.26
CA GLU A 81 -7.16 -7.39 -5.28
C GLU A 81 -6.85 -6.93 -3.86
N LYS A 82 -5.55 -6.87 -3.53
CA LYS A 82 -5.04 -6.59 -2.19
C LYS A 82 -4.65 -5.14 -1.97
N ASP A 83 -4.87 -4.28 -2.96
CA ASP A 83 -4.54 -2.86 -2.94
C ASP A 83 -4.94 -2.16 -1.64
N MET A 84 -6.17 -2.39 -1.18
CA MET A 84 -6.71 -1.74 0.00
C MET A 84 -6.18 -2.25 1.34
N LEU A 85 -5.49 -3.40 1.40
CA LEU A 85 -5.12 -4.05 2.66
C LEU A 85 -4.34 -3.12 3.62
N CYS A 86 -3.31 -2.45 3.10
CA CYS A 86 -2.50 -1.54 3.91
C CYS A 86 -3.23 -0.25 4.32
N HIS A 87 -4.28 0.12 3.59
CA HIS A 87 -5.08 1.32 3.88
C HIS A 87 -6.15 1.09 4.96
N ILE A 88 -6.72 -0.13 5.03
CA ILE A 88 -7.84 -0.45 5.92
C ILE A 88 -7.44 -1.21 7.18
N THR A 89 -6.30 -1.94 7.15
CA THR A 89 -5.85 -2.71 8.30
C THR A 89 -5.33 -1.78 9.40
N LYS A 90 -5.86 -1.96 10.60
CA LYS A 90 -5.39 -1.20 11.77
C LYS A 90 -4.03 -1.73 12.23
N PRO A 91 -3.13 -0.89 12.76
CA PRO A 91 -1.81 -1.34 13.23
C PRO A 91 -1.83 -2.46 14.26
N LYS A 92 -2.90 -2.60 15.05
CA LYS A 92 -3.05 -3.69 16.04
C LYS A 92 -3.28 -5.06 15.38
N ASP A 93 -3.85 -5.07 14.17
CA ASP A 93 -4.25 -6.28 13.44
C ASP A 93 -3.17 -6.73 12.42
N TYR A 94 -1.94 -6.23 12.56
CA TYR A 94 -0.81 -6.42 11.62
C TYR A 94 -0.46 -7.90 11.37
N LEU A 95 -0.72 -8.79 12.35
CA LEU A 95 -0.41 -10.22 12.22
C LEU A 95 -1.14 -10.89 11.05
N SER A 96 -2.33 -10.39 10.69
CA SER A 96 -3.08 -10.88 9.53
C SER A 96 -2.35 -10.64 8.20
N LEU A 97 -1.41 -9.69 8.16
CA LEU A 97 -0.67 -9.32 6.96
C LEU A 97 0.78 -9.81 6.94
N VAL A 98 1.34 -10.28 8.05
CA VAL A 98 2.77 -10.68 8.10
C VAL A 98 3.12 -11.76 7.07
N TYR A 99 2.20 -12.68 6.82
CA TYR A 99 2.38 -13.80 5.88
C TYR A 99 1.76 -13.54 4.51
N GLU A 100 1.22 -12.33 4.30
CA GLU A 100 0.67 -11.96 3.00
C GLU A 100 1.81 -11.92 1.96
N PRO A 101 1.70 -12.65 0.85
CA PRO A 101 2.69 -12.58 -0.22
C PRO A 101 2.86 -11.15 -0.73
N TYR A 102 4.12 -10.73 -0.85
CA TYR A 102 4.48 -9.40 -1.39
C TYR A 102 3.92 -8.21 -0.61
N ILE A 103 3.70 -8.38 0.71
CA ILE A 103 3.22 -7.29 1.57
C ILE A 103 4.15 -6.07 1.53
N GLU A 104 5.45 -6.28 1.30
CA GLU A 104 6.43 -5.21 1.15
C GLU A 104 6.10 -4.31 -0.05
N LEU A 105 5.69 -4.90 -1.17
CA LEU A 105 5.30 -4.14 -2.37
C LEU A 105 4.01 -3.35 -2.11
N LEU A 106 3.04 -3.96 -1.43
CA LEU A 106 1.79 -3.29 -1.04
C LEU A 106 2.03 -2.15 -0.05
N LEU A 107 2.96 -2.31 0.92
CA LEU A 107 3.35 -1.23 1.83
C LEU A 107 4.01 -0.06 1.10
N CYS A 108 4.93 -0.34 0.17
CA CYS A 108 5.59 0.68 -0.64
C CYS A 108 4.59 1.42 -1.53
N SER A 109 3.67 0.69 -2.18
CA SER A 109 2.61 1.28 -3.02
C SER A 109 1.66 2.14 -2.20
N ALA A 110 1.17 1.64 -1.05
CA ALA A 110 0.30 2.39 -0.16
C ALA A 110 0.97 3.69 0.35
N LEU A 111 2.29 3.65 0.61
CA LEU A 111 3.05 4.85 0.98
C LEU A 111 3.12 5.85 -0.18
N ALA A 112 3.40 5.38 -1.39
CA ALA A 112 3.45 6.22 -2.59
C ALA A 112 2.09 6.86 -2.89
N GLU A 113 1.00 6.08 -2.80
CA GLU A 113 -0.36 6.59 -2.98
C GLU A 113 -0.77 7.61 -1.93
N LEU A 114 -0.44 7.36 -0.65
CA LEU A 114 -0.72 8.31 0.42
C LEU A 114 -0.06 9.66 0.13
N HIS A 115 1.16 9.67 -0.41
CA HIS A 115 1.88 10.89 -0.78
C HIS A 115 1.29 11.54 -2.03
N SER A 116 1.02 10.79 -3.07
CA SER A 116 0.45 11.32 -4.32
C SER A 116 -0.94 11.94 -4.10
N ASN A 117 -1.70 11.38 -3.17
CA ASN A 117 -3.03 11.84 -2.80
C ASN A 117 -3.06 12.86 -1.64
N ALA A 118 -1.89 13.35 -1.18
CA ALA A 118 -1.81 14.25 -0.03
C ALA A 118 -2.70 15.50 -0.16
N SER A 119 -2.80 16.09 -1.36
CA SER A 119 -3.66 17.24 -1.65
C SER A 119 -5.14 16.94 -1.41
N MET A 120 -5.59 15.72 -1.69
CA MET A 120 -6.98 15.28 -1.45
C MET A 120 -7.32 15.20 0.05
N PHE A 121 -6.31 15.11 0.91
CA PHE A 121 -6.45 15.10 2.36
C PHE A 121 -6.22 16.47 3.01
N GLY A 122 -6.07 17.53 2.20
CA GLY A 122 -5.76 18.89 2.68
C GLY A 122 -4.25 19.17 2.81
N GLY A 123 -3.41 18.39 2.13
CA GLY A 123 -1.95 18.51 2.12
C GLY A 123 -1.25 17.77 3.27
N PHE A 124 0.08 17.74 3.22
CA PHE A 124 0.93 17.05 4.21
C PHE A 124 0.78 17.56 5.65
N ALA A 125 0.39 18.82 5.83
CA ALA A 125 0.21 19.43 7.14
C ALA A 125 -1.15 19.09 7.78
N SER A 126 -2.10 18.55 7.03
CA SER A 126 -3.44 18.25 7.52
C SER A 126 -3.47 17.12 8.54
N ASP A 127 -4.42 17.15 9.45
CA ASP A 127 -4.61 16.09 10.43
C ASP A 127 -5.04 14.78 9.74
N SER A 128 -5.81 14.88 8.66
CA SER A 128 -6.23 13.71 7.88
C SER A 128 -5.03 12.95 7.29
N PHE A 129 -4.08 13.69 6.68
CA PHE A 129 -2.84 13.06 6.18
C PHE A 129 -2.00 12.48 7.32
N LYS A 130 -1.77 13.24 8.40
CA LYS A 130 -0.96 12.82 9.55
C LYS A 130 -1.50 11.55 10.21
N ILE A 131 -2.82 11.42 10.35
CA ILE A 131 -3.45 10.22 10.93
C ILE A 131 -3.22 9.02 10.01
N LYS A 132 -3.45 9.15 8.70
CA LYS A 132 -3.24 8.08 7.73
C LYS A 132 -1.76 7.66 7.69
N PHE A 133 -0.85 8.62 7.61
CA PHE A 133 0.59 8.39 7.63
C PHE A 133 1.02 7.64 8.91
N LYS A 134 0.60 8.12 10.09
CA LYS A 134 0.91 7.48 11.38
C LYS A 134 0.40 6.03 11.46
N ASN A 135 -0.76 5.76 10.88
CA ASN A 135 -1.30 4.39 10.85
C ASN A 135 -0.47 3.49 9.94
N LEU A 136 -0.15 3.95 8.74
CA LEU A 136 0.67 3.21 7.78
C LEU A 136 2.11 2.99 8.31
N ASP A 137 2.70 4.01 8.93
CA ASP A 137 4.01 3.92 9.56
C ASP A 137 4.04 2.84 10.65
N LYS A 138 3.10 2.87 11.59
CA LYS A 138 2.99 1.84 12.63
C LYS A 138 2.69 0.45 12.09
N LEU A 139 1.86 0.35 11.05
CA LEU A 139 1.51 -0.92 10.43
C LEU A 139 2.74 -1.53 9.76
N GLY A 140 3.42 -0.76 8.91
CA GLY A 140 4.61 -1.20 8.19
C GLY A 140 5.75 -1.61 9.13
N GLN A 141 6.02 -0.82 10.18
CA GLN A 141 7.03 -1.17 11.19
C GLN A 141 6.75 -2.53 11.82
N ARG A 142 5.51 -2.76 12.29
CA ARG A 142 5.13 -4.02 12.96
C ARG A 142 5.20 -5.24 12.03
N ILE A 143 4.76 -5.08 10.78
CA ILE A 143 4.81 -6.16 9.78
C ILE A 143 6.26 -6.54 9.49
N LEU A 144 7.10 -5.56 9.17
CA LEU A 144 8.49 -5.81 8.78
C LEU A 144 9.34 -6.30 9.95
N ASP A 145 9.13 -5.77 11.16
CA ASP A 145 9.78 -6.29 12.37
C ASP A 145 9.40 -7.75 12.63
N ALA A 146 8.11 -8.09 12.54
CA ALA A 146 7.65 -9.45 12.74
C ALA A 146 8.16 -10.42 11.67
N LYS A 147 8.35 -9.93 10.43
CA LYS A 147 8.81 -10.74 9.30
C LYS A 147 10.33 -10.94 9.29
N TYR A 148 11.09 -9.92 9.65
CA TYR A 148 12.54 -9.91 9.46
C TYR A 148 13.37 -9.85 10.74
N ASN A 149 12.83 -9.36 11.89
CA ASN A 149 13.59 -9.30 13.15
C ASN A 149 13.49 -10.58 13.99
N LYS A 150 12.58 -11.52 13.71
CA LYS A 150 12.48 -12.79 14.44
C LYS A 150 13.74 -13.67 14.33
N ASN A 151 14.60 -13.44 13.37
CA ASN A 151 15.82 -14.22 13.17
C ASN A 151 16.98 -13.84 14.13
N ASN A 152 16.85 -12.76 14.90
CA ASN A 152 17.89 -12.36 15.86
C ASN A 152 17.68 -12.95 17.28
N SER A 153 16.58 -13.67 17.53
CA SER A 153 16.25 -14.20 18.88
C SER A 153 16.46 -15.71 19.03
N GLN A 154 16.96 -16.39 17.99
CA GLN A 154 17.26 -17.84 18.05
C GLN A 154 18.76 -18.17 17.93
N GLY A 155 19.61 -17.23 18.25
CA GLY A 155 21.07 -17.41 18.26
C GLY A 155 21.69 -17.10 19.62
N ILE A 156 21.30 -17.84 20.67
CA ILE A 156 22.09 -18.02 21.89
C ILE A 156 21.91 -19.48 22.32
#